data_979140c95fdc64c99244d8cd7f287f75
#
_entry.id   979140c95fdc64c99244d8cd7f287f75
#
_cell.length_a   1.000
_cell.length_b   1.000
_cell.length_c   1.000
_cell.angle_alpha   90.00
_cell.angle_beta   90.00
_cell.angle_gamma   90.00
#
_symmetry.space_group_name_H-M   'P 1'
#
loop_
_entity.id
_entity.type
_entity.pdbx_description
1 polymer ?
#
loop_
_entity_poly.entity_id
_entity_poly.type
_entity_poly.pdbx_seq_one_letter_code
_entity_poly.pdbx_strand_id
1 'polypeptide(L)'
;MELSGYKDDFELKRVVIIGTKEQNYLKTLDYDTQLDRFDFLTDAYTPCIIVTNGFKTPDALLEVATRKNFPVFEFPGMTYELSTDLISFLSSRLAESDVVFAGLMSIYGIGVMIMGDSGIGKSELEMDLIKRGHIFVADDLVEVSKVNKTIYGTAPKNLKRMLEVRGIGIVNVNIMFGGHCFLEKCHVDFVIKLVNRDQYLKSNCDRLNPNEKTINLLGIEKNLLEIPVTEGKSMSTIVETAVTNYIMKKQGVDTNEEFKNAIFNEILDKR
;
A
#
# COMPACT_ATOMS: atom_id res chain seq x y z
N MET A 1 -28.44 -12.15 7.69
CA MET A 1 -29.13 -12.30 9.00
C MET A 1 -30.24 -11.26 9.20
N GLU A 2 -30.02 -10.02 8.81
CA GLU A 2 -30.97 -8.92 9.06
C GLU A 2 -32.32 -9.11 8.35
N LEU A 3 -32.34 -9.66 7.15
CA LEU A 3 -33.57 -10.04 6.46
C LEU A 3 -34.39 -11.10 7.23
N SER A 4 -33.73 -11.94 8.04
CA SER A 4 -34.47 -12.91 8.90
C SER A 4 -35.10 -12.29 10.14
N GLY A 5 -34.85 -10.98 10.38
CA GLY A 5 -35.41 -10.27 11.53
C GLY A 5 -34.49 -10.19 12.73
N TYR A 6 -33.27 -10.68 12.64
CA TYR A 6 -32.28 -10.49 13.66
C TYR A 6 -31.72 -9.05 13.55
N LYS A 7 -32.00 -8.24 14.55
CA LYS A 7 -31.67 -6.80 14.55
C LYS A 7 -30.55 -6.45 15.54
N ASP A 8 -30.08 -7.40 16.35
CA ASP A 8 -28.95 -7.19 17.27
C ASP A 8 -27.63 -7.25 16.48
N ASP A 9 -26.64 -6.48 16.85
CA ASP A 9 -25.32 -6.38 16.22
C ASP A 9 -25.35 -5.93 14.74
N PHE A 10 -26.34 -5.13 14.34
CA PHE A 10 -26.37 -4.55 13.00
C PHE A 10 -25.20 -3.57 12.81
N GLU A 11 -24.24 -3.97 11.97
CA GLU A 11 -23.14 -3.09 11.57
C GLU A 11 -23.65 -2.02 10.62
N LEU A 12 -23.78 -0.82 11.12
CA LEU A 12 -24.09 0.37 10.33
C LEU A 12 -22.94 0.69 9.35
N LYS A 13 -23.25 1.37 8.26
CA LYS A 13 -22.28 1.85 7.25
C LYS A 13 -21.73 0.77 6.30
N ARG A 14 -22.51 -0.23 5.96
CA ARG A 14 -22.14 -1.22 4.95
C ARG A 14 -23.11 -1.20 3.77
N VAL A 15 -22.58 -1.49 2.58
CA VAL A 15 -23.40 -1.76 1.41
C VAL A 15 -24.10 -3.10 1.60
N VAL A 16 -25.42 -3.12 1.41
CA VAL A 16 -26.23 -4.36 1.48
C VAL A 16 -26.36 -4.94 0.08
N ILE A 17 -26.09 -6.23 -0.08
CA ILE A 17 -26.22 -6.94 -1.36
C ILE A 17 -27.32 -8.00 -1.22
N ILE A 18 -28.26 -7.98 -2.15
CA ILE A 18 -29.37 -8.94 -2.25
C ILE A 18 -29.08 -9.84 -3.45
N GLY A 19 -28.69 -11.07 -3.18
CA GLY A 19 -28.43 -12.10 -4.18
C GLY A 19 -29.55 -13.13 -4.29
N THR A 20 -29.24 -14.27 -4.91
CA THR A 20 -30.21 -15.36 -5.15
C THR A 20 -30.79 -15.93 -3.85
N LYS A 21 -29.97 -16.08 -2.81
CA LYS A 21 -30.42 -16.64 -1.53
C LYS A 21 -31.41 -15.70 -0.83
N GLU A 22 -31.09 -14.42 -0.80
CA GLU A 22 -31.93 -13.39 -0.21
C GLU A 22 -33.23 -13.23 -0.99
N GLN A 23 -33.21 -13.25 -2.32
CA GLN A 23 -34.40 -13.21 -3.17
C GLN A 23 -35.33 -14.42 -2.93
N ASN A 24 -34.75 -15.62 -2.82
CA ASN A 24 -35.53 -16.80 -2.55
C ASN A 24 -36.15 -16.78 -1.14
N TYR A 25 -35.41 -16.25 -0.17
CA TYR A 25 -35.93 -16.08 1.20
C TYR A 25 -37.06 -15.06 1.24
N LEU A 26 -36.91 -13.90 0.56
CA LEU A 26 -37.97 -12.88 0.48
C LEU A 26 -39.31 -13.45 -0.05
N LYS A 27 -39.27 -14.38 -1.02
CA LYS A 27 -40.49 -15.05 -1.54
C LYS A 27 -41.23 -15.88 -0.49
N THR A 28 -40.61 -16.24 0.64
CA THR A 28 -41.25 -16.97 1.74
C THR A 28 -41.91 -16.05 2.75
N LEU A 29 -41.68 -14.74 2.68
CA LEU A 29 -42.24 -13.73 3.57
C LEU A 29 -43.50 -13.11 2.95
N ASP A 30 -44.47 -12.77 3.78
CA ASP A 30 -45.56 -11.90 3.39
C ASP A 30 -45.08 -10.47 3.11
N TYR A 31 -45.89 -9.68 2.41
CA TYR A 31 -45.54 -8.36 1.96
C TYR A 31 -45.27 -7.37 3.10
N ASP A 32 -46.07 -7.40 4.16
CA ASP A 32 -45.92 -6.51 5.32
C ASP A 32 -44.62 -6.81 6.08
N THR A 33 -44.27 -8.09 6.22
CA THR A 33 -43.00 -8.52 6.78
C THR A 33 -41.83 -8.05 5.92
N GLN A 34 -41.93 -8.13 4.58
CA GLN A 34 -40.91 -7.59 3.69
C GLN A 34 -40.72 -6.07 3.87
N LEU A 35 -41.81 -5.31 3.99
CA LEU A 35 -41.77 -3.87 4.26
C LEU A 35 -41.03 -3.55 5.55
N ASP A 36 -41.35 -4.25 6.67
CA ASP A 36 -40.64 -4.05 7.96
C ASP A 36 -39.13 -4.35 7.84
N ARG A 37 -38.76 -5.43 7.11
CA ARG A 37 -37.33 -5.76 6.91
C ARG A 37 -36.60 -4.71 6.09
N PHE A 38 -37.21 -4.24 5.01
CA PHE A 38 -36.59 -3.20 4.18
C PHE A 38 -36.60 -1.84 4.85
N ASP A 39 -37.60 -1.53 5.65
CA ASP A 39 -37.60 -0.29 6.44
C ASP A 39 -36.42 -0.24 7.40
N PHE A 40 -36.09 -1.35 8.06
CA PHE A 40 -34.91 -1.49 8.90
C PHE A 40 -33.60 -1.42 8.12
N LEU A 41 -33.49 -2.14 6.97
CA LEU A 41 -32.28 -2.18 6.15
C LEU A 41 -31.97 -0.85 5.46
N THR A 42 -32.94 0.00 5.23
CA THR A 42 -32.79 1.33 4.63
C THR A 42 -32.65 2.42 5.68
N ASP A 43 -31.97 2.12 6.78
CA ASP A 43 -31.60 3.10 7.81
C ASP A 43 -30.64 4.15 7.26
N ALA A 44 -30.57 5.32 7.93
CA ALA A 44 -29.77 6.47 7.54
C ALA A 44 -28.26 6.19 7.41
N TYR A 45 -27.77 5.11 7.99
CA TYR A 45 -26.36 4.73 7.96
C TYR A 45 -26.02 3.69 6.88
N THR A 46 -27.01 3.05 6.26
CA THR A 46 -26.80 2.15 5.11
C THR A 46 -26.65 2.99 3.85
N PRO A 47 -25.51 2.94 3.14
CA PRO A 47 -25.28 3.80 2.00
C PRO A 47 -26.12 3.45 0.77
N CYS A 48 -26.36 2.18 0.52
CA CYS A 48 -27.22 1.70 -0.57
C CYS A 48 -27.51 0.20 -0.45
N ILE A 49 -28.50 -0.26 -1.22
CA ILE A 49 -28.76 -1.68 -1.46
C ILE A 49 -28.52 -1.98 -2.94
N ILE A 50 -27.87 -3.13 -3.23
CA ILE A 50 -27.62 -3.58 -4.60
C ILE A 50 -28.24 -4.96 -4.81
N VAL A 51 -29.15 -5.07 -5.78
CA VAL A 51 -29.77 -6.32 -6.20
C VAL A 51 -28.93 -6.91 -7.34
N THR A 52 -28.48 -8.16 -7.19
CA THR A 52 -27.54 -8.81 -8.12
C THR A 52 -28.19 -9.96 -8.91
N ASN A 53 -27.39 -10.62 -9.75
CA ASN A 53 -27.81 -11.78 -10.57
C ASN A 53 -28.94 -11.46 -11.56
N GLY A 54 -29.06 -10.21 -12.00
CA GLY A 54 -30.10 -9.80 -12.93
C GLY A 54 -31.52 -9.81 -12.37
N PHE A 55 -31.67 -9.95 -11.06
CA PHE A 55 -32.98 -9.85 -10.41
C PHE A 55 -33.48 -8.40 -10.44
N LYS A 56 -34.80 -8.26 -10.53
CA LYS A 56 -35.47 -6.97 -10.32
C LYS A 56 -35.55 -6.64 -8.85
N THR A 57 -35.54 -5.35 -8.56
CA THR A 57 -35.77 -4.84 -7.20
C THR A 57 -37.13 -5.32 -6.69
N PRO A 58 -37.20 -5.97 -5.50
CA PRO A 58 -38.49 -6.38 -4.90
C PRO A 58 -39.40 -5.17 -4.71
N ASP A 59 -40.70 -5.36 -4.95
CA ASP A 59 -41.72 -4.28 -4.88
C ASP A 59 -41.75 -3.60 -3.49
N ALA A 60 -41.66 -4.39 -2.41
CA ALA A 60 -41.59 -3.87 -1.05
C ALA A 60 -40.32 -3.00 -0.82
N LEU A 61 -39.16 -3.39 -1.41
CA LEU A 61 -37.95 -2.57 -1.35
C LEU A 61 -38.12 -1.28 -2.17
N LEU A 62 -38.73 -1.36 -3.34
CA LEU A 62 -38.97 -0.20 -4.19
C LEU A 62 -39.89 0.83 -3.50
N GLU A 63 -40.94 0.35 -2.82
CA GLU A 63 -41.86 1.20 -2.03
C GLU A 63 -41.11 1.93 -0.91
N VAL A 64 -40.36 1.19 -0.08
CA VAL A 64 -39.60 1.76 1.04
C VAL A 64 -38.51 2.72 0.54
N ALA A 65 -37.77 2.34 -0.50
CA ALA A 65 -36.71 3.16 -1.07
C ALA A 65 -37.26 4.48 -1.63
N THR A 66 -38.41 4.44 -2.32
CA THR A 66 -39.08 5.63 -2.83
C THR A 66 -39.52 6.55 -1.69
N ARG A 67 -40.14 5.99 -0.64
CA ARG A 67 -40.59 6.75 0.53
C ARG A 67 -39.44 7.46 1.26
N LYS A 68 -38.29 6.77 1.39
CA LYS A 68 -37.12 7.26 2.12
C LYS A 68 -36.10 8.03 1.23
N ASN A 69 -36.35 8.11 -0.08
CA ASN A 69 -35.39 8.59 -1.08
C ASN A 69 -34.03 7.85 -0.96
N PHE A 70 -34.09 6.52 -0.79
CA PHE A 70 -32.94 5.67 -0.52
C PHE A 70 -32.39 5.04 -1.82
N PRO A 71 -31.07 5.05 -2.05
CA PRO A 71 -30.49 4.53 -3.28
C PRO A 71 -30.50 3.01 -3.36
N VAL A 72 -31.12 2.48 -4.43
CA VAL A 72 -31.12 1.07 -4.79
C VAL A 72 -30.59 0.91 -6.21
N PHE A 73 -29.72 -0.06 -6.42
CA PHE A 73 -29.13 -0.37 -7.72
C PHE A 73 -29.42 -1.80 -8.13
N GLU A 74 -29.55 -2.05 -9.44
CA GLU A 74 -29.61 -3.39 -10.03
C GLU A 74 -28.28 -3.69 -10.74
N PHE A 75 -27.68 -4.83 -10.47
CA PHE A 75 -26.45 -5.30 -11.09
C PHE A 75 -26.71 -6.64 -11.80
N PRO A 76 -26.48 -6.74 -13.12
CA PRO A 76 -26.79 -7.93 -13.89
C PRO A 76 -25.87 -9.11 -13.61
N GLY A 77 -24.63 -8.85 -13.16
CA GLY A 77 -23.62 -9.85 -12.88
C GLY A 77 -23.80 -10.57 -11.54
N MET A 78 -22.90 -11.48 -11.26
CA MET A 78 -22.97 -12.33 -10.06
C MET A 78 -22.60 -11.57 -8.79
N THR A 79 -23.17 -11.97 -7.66
CA THR A 79 -22.91 -11.35 -6.34
C THR A 79 -21.42 -11.34 -5.97
N TYR A 80 -20.68 -12.41 -6.28
CA TYR A 80 -19.26 -12.50 -5.93
C TYR A 80 -18.40 -11.53 -6.77
N GLU A 81 -18.73 -11.31 -8.04
CA GLU A 81 -18.06 -10.34 -8.91
C GLU A 81 -18.19 -8.94 -8.34
N LEU A 82 -19.43 -8.51 -8.10
CA LEU A 82 -19.71 -7.22 -7.48
C LEU A 82 -19.00 -7.06 -6.12
N SER A 83 -19.05 -8.08 -5.27
CA SER A 83 -18.41 -8.03 -3.94
C SER A 83 -16.89 -7.84 -4.06
N THR A 84 -16.26 -8.56 -4.97
CA THR A 84 -14.80 -8.45 -5.21
C THR A 84 -14.43 -7.06 -5.70
N ASP A 85 -15.18 -6.53 -6.67
CA ASP A 85 -14.93 -5.20 -7.23
C ASP A 85 -15.17 -4.09 -6.19
N LEU A 86 -16.26 -4.18 -5.41
CA LEU A 86 -16.55 -3.23 -4.35
C LEU A 86 -15.49 -3.24 -3.26
N ILE A 87 -15.07 -4.43 -2.78
CA ILE A 87 -14.02 -4.54 -1.77
C ILE A 87 -12.72 -3.91 -2.30
N SER A 88 -12.32 -4.24 -3.52
CA SER A 88 -11.13 -3.68 -4.14
C SER A 88 -11.20 -2.16 -4.25
N PHE A 89 -12.32 -1.62 -4.75
CA PHE A 89 -12.54 -0.20 -4.91
C PHE A 89 -12.57 0.54 -3.58
N LEU A 90 -13.36 0.06 -2.62
CA LEU A 90 -13.51 0.72 -1.31
C LEU A 90 -12.23 0.64 -0.49
N SER A 91 -11.53 -0.51 -0.50
CA SER A 91 -10.22 -0.65 0.16
C SER A 91 -9.20 0.34 -0.36
N SER A 92 -9.24 0.65 -1.66
CA SER A 92 -8.35 1.66 -2.24
C SER A 92 -8.76 3.09 -1.92
N ARG A 93 -10.07 3.38 -1.85
CA ARG A 93 -10.60 4.74 -1.64
C ARG A 93 -10.66 5.16 -0.19
N LEU A 94 -10.89 4.21 0.71
CA LEU A 94 -11.00 4.42 2.15
C LEU A 94 -9.71 4.03 2.88
N ALA A 95 -8.64 3.77 2.13
CA ALA A 95 -7.34 3.43 2.68
C ALA A 95 -6.86 4.53 3.65
N GLU A 96 -6.42 4.10 4.83
CA GLU A 96 -5.66 4.96 5.74
C GLU A 96 -4.43 5.50 4.99
N SER A 97 -4.19 6.80 5.06
CA SER A 97 -3.10 7.45 4.33
C SER A 97 -2.38 8.45 5.21
N ASP A 98 -1.10 8.64 4.92
CA ASP A 98 -0.22 9.61 5.56
C ASP A 98 0.78 10.15 4.53
N VAL A 99 1.53 11.20 4.88
CA VAL A 99 2.57 11.80 4.05
C VAL A 99 3.91 11.65 4.74
N VAL A 100 4.87 11.08 4.01
CA VAL A 100 6.22 10.84 4.51
C VAL A 100 7.22 11.67 3.70
N PHE A 101 8.15 12.36 4.39
CA PHE A 101 9.27 13.05 3.76
C PHE A 101 10.32 12.03 3.31
N ALA A 102 10.25 11.64 2.05
CA ALA A 102 11.11 10.62 1.46
C ALA A 102 11.04 10.68 -0.06
N GLY A 103 12.00 10.06 -0.73
CA GLY A 103 11.86 9.63 -2.10
C GLY A 103 11.33 8.20 -2.19
N LEU A 104 10.79 7.82 -3.34
CA LEU A 104 10.32 6.47 -3.59
C LEU A 104 10.71 6.02 -5.00
N MET A 105 11.35 4.88 -5.08
CA MET A 105 11.80 4.26 -6.33
C MET A 105 11.47 2.78 -6.38
N SER A 106 11.33 2.24 -7.58
CA SER A 106 11.35 0.79 -7.80
C SER A 106 12.73 0.38 -8.30
N ILE A 107 13.46 -0.35 -7.45
CA ILE A 107 14.83 -0.82 -7.71
C ILE A 107 14.78 -2.35 -7.80
N TYR A 108 15.11 -2.90 -8.97
CA TYR A 108 14.98 -4.34 -9.26
C TYR A 108 13.58 -4.91 -8.96
N GLY A 109 12.52 -4.10 -9.13
CA GLY A 109 11.13 -4.48 -8.83
C GLY A 109 10.74 -4.36 -7.36
N ILE A 110 11.66 -3.97 -6.47
CA ILE A 110 11.40 -3.71 -5.05
C ILE A 110 11.10 -2.22 -4.86
N GLY A 111 10.02 -1.90 -4.18
CA GLY A 111 9.69 -0.52 -3.81
C GLY A 111 10.53 -0.08 -2.62
N VAL A 112 11.45 0.84 -2.87
CA VAL A 112 12.43 1.36 -1.90
C VAL A 112 12.10 2.79 -1.56
N MET A 113 11.78 3.04 -0.29
CA MET A 113 11.62 4.39 0.24
C MET A 113 12.98 4.91 0.72
N ILE A 114 13.38 6.08 0.22
CA ILE A 114 14.68 6.70 0.52
C ILE A 114 14.45 7.90 1.42
N MET A 115 14.84 7.77 2.69
CA MET A 115 14.74 8.82 3.69
C MET A 115 16.10 9.45 3.97
N GLY A 116 16.11 10.63 4.56
CA GLY A 116 17.32 11.31 4.99
C GLY A 116 17.12 12.81 5.12
N ASP A 117 18.02 13.47 5.81
CA ASP A 117 17.96 14.91 6.06
C ASP A 117 17.98 15.71 4.75
N SER A 118 17.43 16.94 4.79
CA SER A 118 17.50 17.84 3.64
C SER A 118 18.95 18.10 3.23
N GLY A 119 19.22 17.99 1.93
CA GLY A 119 20.56 18.22 1.37
C GLY A 119 21.56 17.08 1.55
N ILE A 120 21.12 15.89 2.02
CA ILE A 120 22.00 14.72 2.18
C ILE A 120 22.35 14.03 0.84
N GLY A 121 21.68 14.40 -0.26
CA GLY A 121 21.93 13.85 -1.59
C GLY A 121 20.87 12.84 -2.07
N LYS A 122 19.63 12.90 -1.55
CA LYS A 122 18.55 11.99 -2.00
C LYS A 122 18.26 12.12 -3.49
N SER A 123 17.97 13.34 -3.95
CA SER A 123 17.58 13.58 -5.35
C SER A 123 18.73 13.31 -6.34
N GLU A 124 19.99 13.55 -5.93
CA GLU A 124 21.16 13.18 -6.72
C GLU A 124 21.31 11.66 -6.84
N LEU A 125 21.05 10.93 -5.76
CA LEU A 125 21.02 9.47 -5.75
C LEU A 125 19.89 8.93 -6.64
N GLU A 126 18.69 9.49 -6.55
CA GLU A 126 17.54 9.10 -7.37
C GLU A 126 17.81 9.33 -8.85
N MET A 127 18.40 10.48 -9.20
CA MET A 127 18.81 10.78 -10.57
C MET A 127 19.81 9.76 -11.11
N ASP A 128 20.80 9.35 -10.30
CA ASP A 128 21.79 8.35 -10.70
C ASP A 128 21.15 6.96 -10.86
N LEU A 129 20.22 6.60 -9.98
CA LEU A 129 19.46 5.36 -10.07
C LEU A 129 18.54 5.32 -11.31
N ILE A 130 17.91 6.45 -11.69
CA ILE A 130 17.13 6.56 -12.94
C ILE A 130 18.04 6.30 -14.15
N LYS A 131 19.22 6.90 -14.19
CA LYS A 131 20.20 6.68 -15.28
C LYS A 131 20.69 5.25 -15.38
N ARG A 132 20.64 4.50 -14.28
CA ARG A 132 20.97 3.07 -14.21
C ARG A 132 19.79 2.15 -14.60
N GLY A 133 18.62 2.74 -14.93
CA GLY A 133 17.45 2.01 -15.40
C GLY A 133 16.45 1.65 -14.31
N HIS A 134 16.57 2.21 -13.11
CA HIS A 134 15.56 2.07 -12.07
C HIS A 134 14.42 3.06 -12.28
N ILE A 135 13.28 2.78 -11.66
CA ILE A 135 12.04 3.49 -11.95
C ILE A 135 11.69 4.43 -10.80
N PHE A 136 11.48 5.68 -11.14
CA PHE A 136 11.10 6.76 -10.23
C PHE A 136 9.60 6.72 -9.93
N VAL A 137 9.22 7.07 -8.71
CA VAL A 137 7.82 7.21 -8.27
C VAL A 137 7.55 8.57 -7.67
N ALA A 138 8.36 8.99 -6.69
CA ALA A 138 8.20 10.26 -5.99
C ALA A 138 9.53 10.76 -5.42
N ASP A 139 9.69 12.08 -5.29
CA ASP A 139 10.76 12.76 -4.57
C ASP A 139 10.18 13.68 -3.50
N ASP A 140 10.92 13.89 -2.41
CA ASP A 140 10.64 14.73 -1.25
C ASP A 140 9.38 14.36 -0.44
N LEU A 141 8.25 14.08 -1.08
CA LEU A 141 6.98 13.75 -0.44
C LEU A 141 6.38 12.48 -1.05
N VAL A 142 6.14 11.49 -0.21
CA VAL A 142 5.44 10.25 -0.57
C VAL A 142 4.11 10.19 0.18
N GLU A 143 3.01 10.18 -0.56
CA GLU A 143 1.71 9.81 0.01
C GLU A 143 1.68 8.29 0.15
N VAL A 144 1.72 7.81 1.39
CA VAL A 144 1.59 6.38 1.71
C VAL A 144 0.14 6.03 2.00
N SER A 145 -0.31 4.89 1.52
CA SER A 145 -1.65 4.37 1.77
C SER A 145 -1.59 2.89 2.12
N LYS A 146 -2.40 2.49 3.12
CA LYS A 146 -2.50 1.11 3.57
C LYS A 146 -3.69 0.44 2.91
N VAL A 147 -3.43 -0.49 2.01
CA VAL A 147 -4.46 -1.32 1.38
C VAL A 147 -4.27 -2.75 1.90
N ASN A 148 -5.21 -3.24 2.70
CA ASN A 148 -5.09 -4.50 3.43
C ASN A 148 -3.84 -4.52 4.34
N LYS A 149 -2.86 -5.38 4.04
CA LYS A 149 -1.58 -5.52 4.77
C LYS A 149 -0.38 -4.97 3.99
N THR A 150 -0.63 -4.16 2.97
CA THR A 150 0.41 -3.65 2.08
C THR A 150 0.43 -2.12 2.11
N ILE A 151 1.62 -1.55 2.21
CA ILE A 151 1.82 -0.11 2.04
C ILE A 151 2.13 0.18 0.59
N TYR A 152 1.40 1.12 0.03
CA TYR A 152 1.65 1.69 -1.28
C TYR A 152 2.12 3.13 -1.12
N GLY A 153 3.00 3.56 -2.00
CA GLY A 153 3.44 4.95 -2.09
C GLY A 153 3.19 5.54 -3.47
N THR A 154 2.86 6.81 -3.50
CA THR A 154 2.66 7.62 -4.72
C THR A 154 3.14 9.04 -4.48
N ALA A 155 3.46 9.77 -5.54
CA ALA A 155 3.70 11.21 -5.42
C ALA A 155 2.39 11.97 -5.22
N PRO A 156 2.36 13.07 -4.43
CA PRO A 156 1.26 14.01 -4.42
C PRO A 156 0.89 14.47 -5.84
N LYS A 157 -0.41 14.68 -6.07
CA LYS A 157 -0.94 14.95 -7.42
C LYS A 157 -0.17 16.05 -8.19
N ASN A 158 0.25 17.10 -7.48
CA ASN A 158 0.93 18.25 -8.07
C ASN A 158 2.46 18.03 -8.25
N LEU A 159 3.03 16.98 -7.63
CA LEU A 159 4.47 16.68 -7.68
C LEU A 159 4.78 15.44 -8.54
N LYS A 160 3.78 14.84 -9.15
CA LYS A 160 3.97 13.65 -10.02
C LYS A 160 5.00 13.92 -11.10
N ARG A 161 5.97 13.01 -11.25
CA ARG A 161 7.04 13.06 -12.26
C ARG A 161 8.05 14.18 -12.06
N MET A 162 7.95 14.95 -10.98
CA MET A 162 8.86 16.04 -10.68
C MET A 162 9.95 15.55 -9.74
N LEU A 163 11.19 15.93 -10.05
CA LEU A 163 12.39 15.69 -9.26
C LEU A 163 13.13 16.99 -9.10
N GLU A 164 13.44 17.40 -7.87
CA GLU A 164 14.25 18.59 -7.62
C GLU A 164 15.72 18.23 -7.65
N VAL A 165 16.46 18.88 -8.54
CA VAL A 165 17.93 18.71 -8.66
C VAL A 165 18.61 20.00 -8.28
N ARG A 166 19.41 19.96 -7.21
CA ARG A 166 20.12 21.14 -6.71
C ARG A 166 21.00 21.77 -7.80
N GLY A 167 20.86 23.08 -8.00
CA GLY A 167 21.58 23.83 -9.03
C GLY A 167 21.01 23.80 -10.43
N ILE A 168 20.03 22.91 -10.69
CA ILE A 168 19.31 22.81 -11.97
C ILE A 168 17.84 23.26 -11.80
N GLY A 169 17.23 22.94 -10.66
CA GLY A 169 15.81 23.17 -10.38
C GLY A 169 14.97 21.91 -10.58
N ILE A 170 13.67 22.11 -10.84
CA ILE A 170 12.71 21.01 -10.98
C ILE A 170 12.76 20.46 -12.41
N VAL A 171 12.96 19.16 -12.54
CA VAL A 171 12.98 18.45 -13.82
C VAL A 171 11.79 17.47 -13.89
N ASN A 172 11.24 17.27 -15.09
CA ASN A 172 10.22 16.25 -15.32
C ASN A 172 10.89 14.96 -15.80
N VAL A 173 10.90 13.94 -14.94
CA VAL A 173 11.54 12.64 -15.18
C VAL A 173 11.01 11.96 -16.44
N ASN A 174 9.69 12.02 -16.65
CA ASN A 174 9.05 11.37 -17.80
C ASN A 174 9.44 12.03 -19.14
N ILE A 175 9.62 13.35 -19.16
CA ILE A 175 10.05 14.08 -20.35
C ILE A 175 11.54 13.87 -20.59
N MET A 176 12.34 13.86 -19.52
CA MET A 176 13.81 13.82 -19.60
C MET A 176 14.33 12.41 -19.93
N PHE A 177 13.73 11.38 -19.37
CA PHE A 177 14.24 9.99 -19.46
C PHE A 177 13.26 9.02 -20.14
N GLY A 178 12.03 9.46 -20.47
CA GLY A 178 11.01 8.64 -21.11
C GLY A 178 10.04 7.98 -20.11
N GLY A 179 8.88 7.54 -20.62
CA GLY A 179 7.79 7.03 -19.81
C GLY A 179 8.09 5.73 -19.07
N HIS A 180 9.10 4.98 -19.50
CA HIS A 180 9.53 3.74 -18.84
C HIS A 180 10.27 3.98 -17.52
N CYS A 181 10.72 5.21 -17.26
CA CYS A 181 11.43 5.57 -16.02
C CYS A 181 10.51 6.02 -14.89
N PHE A 182 9.18 5.97 -15.07
CA PHE A 182 8.21 6.46 -14.10
C PHE A 182 7.10 5.46 -13.84
N LEU A 183 6.75 5.28 -12.55
CA LEU A 183 5.54 4.60 -12.09
C LEU A 183 4.69 5.56 -11.26
N GLU A 184 3.37 5.48 -11.43
CA GLU A 184 2.44 6.30 -10.65
C GLU A 184 2.34 5.86 -9.18
N LYS A 185 2.56 4.57 -8.92
CA LYS A 185 2.41 3.95 -7.61
C LYS A 185 3.24 2.68 -7.54
N CYS A 186 3.88 2.43 -6.41
CA CYS A 186 4.49 1.12 -6.14
C CYS A 186 4.28 0.71 -4.67
N HIS A 187 4.61 -0.55 -4.35
CA HIS A 187 4.66 -1.01 -2.97
C HIS A 187 5.83 -0.36 -2.25
N VAL A 188 5.71 -0.14 -0.94
CA VAL A 188 6.84 0.17 -0.07
C VAL A 188 7.26 -1.13 0.60
N ASP A 189 8.32 -1.73 0.09
CA ASP A 189 8.83 -3.01 0.59
C ASP A 189 9.95 -2.84 1.61
N PHE A 190 10.82 -1.85 1.37
CA PHE A 190 12.06 -1.66 2.07
C PHE A 190 12.35 -0.17 2.26
N VAL A 191 12.92 0.21 3.38
CA VAL A 191 13.26 1.60 3.68
C VAL A 191 14.77 1.75 3.85
N ILE A 192 15.35 2.69 3.13
CA ILE A 192 16.75 3.10 3.28
C ILE A 192 16.77 4.50 3.87
N LYS A 193 17.54 4.70 4.93
CA LYS A 193 17.79 6.01 5.51
C LYS A 193 19.23 6.41 5.28
N LEU A 194 19.41 7.46 4.48
CA LEU A 194 20.71 8.08 4.33
C LEU A 194 21.03 8.87 5.60
N VAL A 195 22.21 8.64 6.17
CA VAL A 195 22.66 9.29 7.40
C VAL A 195 24.05 9.87 7.22
N ASN A 196 24.37 10.93 7.96
CA ASN A 196 25.73 11.44 8.03
C ASN A 196 26.67 10.43 8.69
N ARG A 197 27.92 10.38 8.28
CA ARG A 197 28.92 9.46 8.82
C ARG A 197 29.04 9.52 10.34
N ASP A 198 28.98 10.71 10.93
CA ASP A 198 29.09 10.90 12.38
C ASP A 198 27.88 10.35 13.11
N GLN A 199 26.68 10.48 12.56
CA GLN A 199 25.45 9.87 13.10
C GLN A 199 25.54 8.34 13.04
N TYR A 200 26.02 7.79 11.93
CA TYR A 200 26.20 6.36 11.74
C TYR A 200 27.18 5.75 12.76
N LEU A 201 28.33 6.41 12.99
CA LEU A 201 29.34 5.94 13.96
C LEU A 201 28.83 5.97 15.40
N LYS A 202 27.94 6.92 15.74
CA LYS A 202 27.31 7.01 17.07
C LYS A 202 26.22 5.97 17.30
N SER A 203 25.61 5.41 16.24
CA SER A 203 24.52 4.45 16.35
C SER A 203 24.96 3.01 16.71
N ASN A 204 26.25 2.79 17.05
CA ASN A 204 26.81 1.48 17.41
C ASN A 204 26.46 0.36 16.41
N CYS A 205 26.46 0.66 15.11
CA CYS A 205 26.21 -0.36 14.11
C CYS A 205 27.35 -1.37 14.08
N ASP A 206 27.05 -2.58 14.55
CA ASP A 206 27.91 -3.75 14.33
C ASP A 206 27.99 -4.01 12.81
N ARG A 207 29.20 -4.03 12.26
CA ARG A 207 29.42 -4.24 10.82
C ARG A 207 28.95 -5.61 10.34
N LEU A 208 28.90 -6.59 11.25
CA LEU A 208 28.48 -7.98 10.97
C LEU A 208 26.99 -8.21 11.25
N ASN A 209 26.37 -7.32 12.02
CA ASN A 209 24.94 -7.29 12.29
C ASN A 209 24.48 -5.84 12.11
N PRO A 210 24.19 -5.38 10.88
CA PRO A 210 23.41 -4.16 10.75
C PRO A 210 22.13 -4.42 11.55
N ASN A 211 21.94 -3.67 12.67
CA ASN A 211 20.76 -3.82 13.50
C ASN A 211 19.54 -3.81 12.57
N GLU A 212 18.75 -4.86 12.64
CA GLU A 212 17.48 -4.95 11.93
C GLU A 212 16.54 -3.92 12.54
N LYS A 213 16.71 -2.67 12.09
CA LYS A 213 15.82 -1.59 12.46
C LYS A 213 14.54 -1.74 11.64
N THR A 214 13.46 -1.36 12.24
CA THR A 214 12.18 -1.25 11.56
C THR A 214 11.65 0.17 11.65
N ILE A 215 10.76 0.51 10.75
CA ILE A 215 9.97 1.73 10.78
C ILE A 215 8.50 1.37 10.64
N ASN A 216 7.67 2.00 11.45
CA ASN A 216 6.22 1.81 11.37
C ASN A 216 5.61 2.76 10.33
N LEU A 217 4.93 2.22 9.34
CA LEU A 217 4.14 2.97 8.36
C LEU A 217 2.69 2.51 8.47
N LEU A 218 1.81 3.36 8.96
CA LEU A 218 0.37 3.07 9.11
C LEU A 218 0.09 1.73 9.83
N GLY A 219 0.86 1.43 10.90
CA GLY A 219 0.73 0.19 11.67
C GLY A 219 1.36 -1.05 11.03
N ILE A 220 2.16 -0.89 9.96
CA ILE A 220 2.92 -1.97 9.33
C ILE A 220 4.42 -1.70 9.49
N GLU A 221 5.13 -2.65 10.12
CA GLU A 221 6.57 -2.59 10.26
C GLU A 221 7.27 -2.89 8.93
N LYS A 222 8.23 -2.03 8.57
CA LYS A 222 9.10 -2.18 7.39
C LYS A 222 10.56 -2.22 7.80
N ASN A 223 11.34 -3.05 7.15
CA ASN A 223 12.78 -3.11 7.38
C ASN A 223 13.43 -1.77 7.00
N LEU A 224 14.26 -1.26 7.88
CA LEU A 224 14.99 -0.01 7.73
C LEU A 224 16.50 -0.28 7.76
N LEU A 225 17.19 0.12 6.69
CA LEU A 225 18.65 0.10 6.62
C LEU A 225 19.21 1.52 6.65
N GLU A 226 20.07 1.82 7.60
CA GLU A 226 20.81 3.08 7.61
C GLU A 226 22.10 2.95 6.79
N ILE A 227 22.29 3.86 5.84
CA ILE A 227 23.46 3.91 4.96
C ILE A 227 24.20 5.22 5.19
N PRO A 228 25.48 5.20 5.60
CA PRO A 228 26.26 6.43 5.76
C PRO A 228 26.64 6.99 4.40
N VAL A 229 26.32 8.27 4.18
CA VAL A 229 26.79 9.01 3.01
C VAL A 229 28.28 9.27 3.17
N THR A 230 29.07 8.91 2.17
CA THR A 230 30.53 9.05 2.16
C THR A 230 30.97 9.65 0.83
N GLU A 231 31.70 10.73 0.89
CA GLU A 231 32.29 11.35 -0.30
C GLU A 231 33.17 10.37 -1.10
N GLY A 232 33.09 10.43 -2.41
CA GLY A 232 33.89 9.61 -3.32
C GLY A 232 33.39 8.17 -3.51
N LYS A 233 32.28 7.75 -2.89
CA LYS A 233 31.65 6.45 -3.13
C LYS A 233 30.36 6.60 -3.92
N SER A 234 30.13 5.68 -4.86
CA SER A 234 28.86 5.60 -5.58
C SER A 234 27.75 5.12 -4.64
N MET A 235 26.90 6.03 -4.20
CA MET A 235 25.76 5.71 -3.33
C MET A 235 24.76 4.81 -4.03
N SER A 236 24.55 4.97 -5.33
CA SER A 236 23.68 4.11 -6.14
C SER A 236 24.13 2.65 -6.11
N THR A 237 25.43 2.39 -6.25
CA THR A 237 25.97 1.02 -6.15
C THR A 237 25.74 0.42 -4.75
N ILE A 238 25.87 1.21 -3.70
CA ILE A 238 25.60 0.73 -2.33
C ILE A 238 24.12 0.40 -2.16
N VAL A 239 23.23 1.26 -2.65
CA VAL A 239 21.77 1.04 -2.61
C VAL A 239 21.37 -0.17 -3.44
N GLU A 240 21.87 -0.32 -4.66
CA GLU A 240 21.63 -1.50 -5.51
C GLU A 240 22.08 -2.78 -4.80
N THR A 241 23.25 -2.77 -4.15
CA THR A 241 23.75 -3.93 -3.37
C THR A 241 22.86 -4.23 -2.17
N ALA A 242 22.40 -3.19 -1.46
CA ALA A 242 21.50 -3.35 -0.31
C ALA A 242 20.15 -3.97 -0.72
N VAL A 243 19.60 -3.53 -1.85
CA VAL A 243 18.34 -4.08 -2.39
C VAL A 243 18.53 -5.52 -2.86
N THR A 244 19.65 -5.83 -3.54
CA THR A 244 19.97 -7.20 -3.95
C THR A 244 20.09 -8.12 -2.73
N ASN A 245 20.78 -7.69 -1.68
CA ASN A 245 20.90 -8.45 -0.43
C ASN A 245 19.52 -8.65 0.24
N TYR A 246 18.66 -7.64 0.23
CA TYR A 246 17.29 -7.77 0.72
C TYR A 246 16.48 -8.81 -0.07
N ILE A 247 16.62 -8.84 -1.39
CA ILE A 247 15.98 -9.85 -2.25
C ILE A 247 16.48 -11.26 -1.90
N MET A 248 17.79 -11.43 -1.75
CA MET A 248 18.39 -12.72 -1.39
C MET A 248 17.91 -13.21 -0.02
N LYS A 249 17.87 -12.33 0.98
CA LYS A 249 17.30 -12.66 2.30
C LYS A 249 15.84 -13.11 2.22
N LYS A 250 15.02 -12.45 1.42
CA LYS A 250 13.62 -12.89 1.18
C LYS A 250 13.53 -14.28 0.53
N GLN A 251 14.54 -14.67 -0.23
CA GLN A 251 14.64 -16.00 -0.85
C GLN A 251 15.27 -17.05 0.09
N GLY A 252 15.60 -16.67 1.33
CA GLY A 252 16.18 -17.58 2.32
C GLY A 252 17.71 -17.67 2.31
N VAL A 253 18.39 -16.80 1.54
CA VAL A 253 19.86 -16.73 1.49
C VAL A 253 20.32 -15.57 2.37
N ASP A 254 20.88 -15.84 3.54
CA ASP A 254 21.51 -14.84 4.42
C ASP A 254 23.03 -15.01 4.45
N THR A 255 23.73 -14.25 3.61
CA THR A 255 25.20 -14.27 3.49
C THR A 255 25.90 -13.90 4.80
N ASN A 256 25.27 -13.10 5.67
CA ASN A 256 25.86 -12.76 6.97
C ASN A 256 25.82 -13.95 7.92
N GLU A 257 24.75 -14.75 7.90
CA GLU A 257 24.68 -16.00 8.67
C GLU A 257 25.67 -17.04 8.14
N GLU A 258 25.77 -17.19 6.81
CA GLU A 258 26.75 -18.08 6.18
C GLU A 258 28.18 -17.73 6.60
N PHE A 259 28.51 -16.42 6.56
CA PHE A 259 29.83 -15.92 6.95
C PHE A 259 30.12 -16.18 8.45
N LYS A 260 29.16 -15.93 9.34
CA LYS A 260 29.30 -16.21 10.77
C LYS A 260 29.52 -17.71 11.03
N ASN A 261 28.75 -18.55 10.36
CA ASN A 261 28.87 -20.00 10.47
C ASN A 261 30.24 -20.50 9.97
N ALA A 262 30.73 -19.93 8.87
CA ALA A 262 32.07 -20.25 8.35
C ALA A 262 33.18 -19.89 9.34
N ILE A 263 33.14 -18.68 9.91
CA ILE A 263 34.12 -18.27 10.96
C ILE A 263 34.01 -19.15 12.17
N PHE A 264 32.79 -19.45 12.63
CA PHE A 264 32.58 -20.29 13.82
C PHE A 264 33.15 -21.70 13.64
N ASN A 265 32.93 -22.31 12.47
CA ASN A 265 33.47 -23.62 12.11
C ASN A 265 35.01 -23.60 12.06
N GLU A 266 35.62 -22.56 11.48
CA GLU A 266 37.07 -22.39 11.40
C GLU A 266 37.72 -22.28 12.82
N ILE A 267 37.00 -21.66 13.76
CA ILE A 267 37.46 -21.55 15.16
C ILE A 267 37.36 -22.90 15.88
N LEU A 268 36.32 -23.68 15.58
CA LEU A 268 36.17 -25.03 16.20
C LEU A 268 37.21 -26.01 15.66
N ASP A 269 37.52 -25.96 14.36
CA ASP A 269 38.52 -26.85 13.73
C ASP A 269 39.98 -26.56 14.18
N LYS A 270 40.23 -25.40 14.78
CA LYS A 270 41.54 -25.00 15.33
C LYS A 270 41.70 -25.34 16.83
N ARG A 271 40.70 -25.96 17.45
CA ARG A 271 40.75 -26.44 18.82
C ARG A 271 40.89 -27.96 18.87
#